data_73fb35b6072e1253f7fc867433556e10
#
_entry.id   73fb35b6072e1253f7fc867433556e10
#
_cell.length_a   1.000
_cell.length_b   1.000
_cell.length_c   1.000
_cell.angle_alpha   90.00
_cell.angle_beta   90.00
_cell.angle_gamma   90.00
#
_symmetry.space_group_name_H-M   'P 1'
#
loop_
_entity.id
_entity.type
_entity.pdbx_description
1 polymer ?
#
loop_
_entity_poly.entity_id
_entity_poly.type
_entity_poly.pdbx_seq_one_letter_code
_entity_poly.pdbx_strand_id
1 'polypeptide(L)'
;MKTRFLGFLCIAALAAGILLGAATASAHGMTYWEATLVLDDTAAGGQNQLEPRKATLGDARRAVVRAGLADDYQKEDSTSDGMRFVTYTFNGAEPFVFRAVTGAKDTRDADALTVTSYDIMGQSARTLGGLCVGKSYESIEEMYGEPSFSETNEDGLTACTYAFDDKAATLTFDIDDAGIIQAIHFRSEI
;
A
#
# COMPACT_ATOMS: atom_id res chain seq x y z
N MET A 1 -74.81 11.13 42.02
CA MET A 1 -73.29 11.01 41.95
C MET A 1 -73.04 9.90 40.91
N LYS A 2 -72.50 10.32 39.75
CA LYS A 2 -72.20 9.37 38.63
C LYS A 2 -70.69 9.35 38.47
N THR A 3 -70.04 8.25 38.82
CA THR A 3 -68.63 8.01 38.68
C THR A 3 -68.39 7.48 37.28
N ARG A 4 -67.62 8.24 36.45
CA ARG A 4 -67.17 7.80 35.10
C ARG A 4 -65.84 7.10 35.25
N PHE A 5 -65.81 5.82 34.90
CA PHE A 5 -64.56 5.06 34.67
C PHE A 5 -63.99 5.43 33.29
N LEU A 6 -62.83 5.99 33.29
CA LEU A 6 -62.06 6.24 32.09
C LEU A 6 -61.17 5.01 31.82
N GLY A 7 -61.50 4.27 30.78
CA GLY A 7 -60.67 3.13 30.37
C GLY A 7 -59.41 3.64 29.65
N PHE A 8 -58.27 3.26 30.18
CA PHE A 8 -56.98 3.42 29.51
C PHE A 8 -56.77 2.32 28.47
N LEU A 9 -56.79 2.72 27.19
CA LEU A 9 -56.45 1.84 26.08
C LEU A 9 -54.93 1.83 25.96
N CYS A 10 -54.26 0.76 26.42
CA CYS A 10 -52.84 0.55 26.14
C CYS A 10 -52.67 0.09 24.69
N ILE A 11 -52.18 1.01 23.85
CA ILE A 11 -51.70 0.67 22.49
C ILE A 11 -50.30 0.11 22.67
N ALA A 12 -50.15 -1.19 22.56
CA ALA A 12 -48.84 -1.85 22.42
C ALA A 12 -48.31 -1.59 21.03
N ALA A 13 -47.41 -0.62 20.88
CA ALA A 13 -46.63 -0.45 19.65
C ALA A 13 -45.63 -1.59 19.57
N LEU A 14 -45.86 -2.55 18.67
CA LEU A 14 -44.87 -3.51 18.23
C LEU A 14 -43.79 -2.71 17.43
N ALA A 15 -42.68 -2.38 18.08
CA ALA A 15 -41.47 -1.98 17.39
C ALA A 15 -40.88 -3.23 16.71
N ALA A 16 -41.24 -3.44 15.43
CA ALA A 16 -40.49 -4.36 14.57
C ALA A 16 -39.06 -3.77 14.38
N GLY A 17 -38.14 -4.20 15.22
CA GLY A 17 -36.72 -3.94 15.02
C GLY A 17 -36.30 -4.63 13.74
N ILE A 18 -36.14 -3.85 12.67
CA ILE A 18 -35.41 -4.30 11.49
C ILE A 18 -33.96 -4.40 11.95
N LEU A 19 -33.51 -5.59 12.31
CA LEU A 19 -32.11 -5.95 12.35
C LEU A 19 -31.62 -5.87 10.90
N LEU A 20 -31.17 -4.68 10.48
CA LEU A 20 -30.22 -4.57 9.40
C LEU A 20 -28.97 -5.31 9.89
N GLY A 21 -28.87 -6.57 9.52
CA GLY A 21 -27.62 -7.29 9.58
C GLY A 21 -26.66 -6.52 8.69
N ALA A 22 -25.79 -5.71 9.31
CA ALA A 22 -24.57 -5.31 8.65
C ALA A 22 -23.88 -6.63 8.26
N ALA A 23 -23.93 -6.98 6.99
CA ALA A 23 -23.04 -7.98 6.45
C ALA A 23 -21.64 -7.42 6.72
N THR A 24 -21.00 -7.89 7.76
CA THR A 24 -19.58 -7.69 7.97
C THR A 24 -18.93 -8.35 6.76
N ALA A 25 -18.51 -7.54 5.80
CA ALA A 25 -17.64 -8.01 4.75
C ALA A 25 -16.48 -8.68 5.49
N SER A 26 -16.34 -9.98 5.33
CA SER A 26 -15.22 -10.70 5.92
C SER A 26 -13.97 -10.11 5.30
N ALA A 27 -13.14 -9.45 6.10
CA ALA A 27 -11.87 -8.95 5.64
C ALA A 27 -11.12 -10.12 4.99
N HIS A 28 -10.68 -9.94 3.75
CA HIS A 28 -9.83 -10.92 3.09
C HIS A 28 -8.39 -10.46 3.28
N GLY A 29 -7.51 -11.36 3.70
CA GLY A 29 -6.10 -11.01 3.89
C GLY A 29 -5.51 -10.40 2.62
N MET A 30 -4.63 -9.41 2.77
CA MET A 30 -3.94 -8.76 1.67
C MET A 30 -3.11 -9.79 0.89
N THR A 31 -3.21 -9.78 -0.43
CA THR A 31 -2.48 -10.69 -1.31
C THR A 31 -1.25 -10.03 -1.89
N TYR A 32 -0.24 -10.83 -2.21
CA TYR A 32 1.01 -10.33 -2.82
C TYR A 32 0.79 -9.52 -4.10
N TRP A 33 -0.24 -9.86 -4.90
CA TRP A 33 -0.58 -9.14 -6.13
C TRP A 33 -0.96 -7.68 -5.88
N GLU A 34 -1.53 -7.39 -4.71
CA GLU A 34 -1.95 -6.04 -4.32
C GLU A 34 -0.76 -5.12 -4.06
N ALA A 35 0.44 -5.69 -3.84
CA ALA A 35 1.69 -4.93 -3.82
C ALA A 35 2.21 -4.54 -5.22
N THR A 36 1.55 -4.95 -6.31
CA THR A 36 1.88 -4.47 -7.65
C THR A 36 1.66 -2.96 -7.73
N LEU A 37 2.72 -2.23 -8.08
CA LEU A 37 2.66 -0.78 -8.22
C LEU A 37 2.07 -0.41 -9.58
N VAL A 38 1.14 0.52 -9.59
CA VAL A 38 0.50 1.06 -10.79
C VAL A 38 0.83 2.54 -10.92
N LEU A 39 1.41 2.91 -12.06
CA LEU A 39 1.70 4.28 -12.46
C LEU A 39 0.94 4.60 -13.75
N ASP A 40 0.20 5.70 -13.77
CA ASP A 40 -0.53 6.10 -14.97
C ASP A 40 0.45 6.63 -16.04
N ASP A 41 0.33 6.13 -17.26
CA ASP A 41 1.10 6.62 -18.41
C ASP A 41 0.41 7.86 -18.98
N THR A 42 0.91 9.04 -18.61
CA THR A 42 0.30 10.32 -19.04
C THR A 42 0.48 10.58 -20.54
N ALA A 43 1.49 9.99 -21.16
CA ALA A 43 1.79 10.18 -22.58
C ALA A 43 0.96 9.29 -23.49
N ALA A 44 0.72 8.03 -23.09
CA ALA A 44 0.01 7.04 -23.92
C ALA A 44 -1.43 6.76 -23.45
N GLY A 45 -1.88 7.34 -22.33
CA GLY A 45 -3.20 7.12 -21.74
C GLY A 45 -3.38 5.69 -21.19
N GLY A 46 -2.27 5.03 -20.84
CA GLY A 46 -2.24 3.67 -20.31
C GLY A 46 -1.83 3.61 -18.84
N GLN A 47 -1.51 2.42 -18.39
CA GLN A 47 -1.00 2.17 -17.06
C GLN A 47 0.26 1.29 -17.14
N ASN A 48 1.28 1.63 -16.37
CA ASN A 48 2.45 0.78 -16.15
C ASN A 48 2.25 0.02 -14.84
N GLN A 49 2.29 -1.30 -14.92
CA GLN A 49 2.22 -2.17 -13.76
C GLN A 49 3.62 -2.74 -13.46
N LEU A 50 4.10 -2.49 -12.26
CA LEU A 50 5.38 -2.98 -11.79
C LEU A 50 5.12 -4.06 -10.74
N GLU A 51 5.05 -5.30 -11.20
CA GLU A 51 4.90 -6.45 -10.31
C GLU A 51 6.22 -6.69 -9.57
N PRO A 52 6.23 -6.66 -8.23
CA PRO A 52 7.42 -6.94 -7.44
C PRO A 52 8.03 -8.30 -7.81
N ARG A 53 9.35 -8.41 -7.76
CA ARG A 53 10.14 -9.61 -8.12
C ARG A 53 10.03 -10.06 -9.59
N LYS A 54 9.29 -9.34 -10.45
CA LYS A 54 9.26 -9.54 -11.91
C LYS A 54 9.74 -8.32 -12.66
N ALA A 55 9.25 -7.12 -12.27
CA ALA A 55 9.70 -5.88 -12.86
C ALA A 55 11.19 -5.66 -12.56
N THR A 56 11.91 -5.09 -13.53
CA THR A 56 13.31 -4.71 -13.37
C THR A 56 13.46 -3.24 -12.97
N LEU A 57 14.64 -2.83 -12.50
CA LEU A 57 14.94 -1.42 -12.25
C LEU A 57 14.76 -0.56 -13.52
N GLY A 58 15.10 -1.10 -14.69
CA GLY A 58 14.86 -0.46 -15.98
C GLY A 58 13.37 -0.29 -16.30
N ASP A 59 12.51 -1.26 -15.92
CA ASP A 59 11.06 -1.12 -16.06
C ASP A 59 10.54 -0.02 -15.15
N ALA A 60 10.98 0.01 -13.89
CA ALA A 60 10.61 1.02 -12.91
C ALA A 60 11.01 2.41 -13.41
N ARG A 61 12.26 2.58 -13.88
CA ARG A 61 12.74 3.85 -14.45
C ARG A 61 11.86 4.30 -15.62
N ARG A 62 11.59 3.42 -16.58
CA ARG A 62 10.74 3.76 -17.73
C ARG A 62 9.32 4.13 -17.32
N ALA A 63 8.77 3.45 -16.32
CA ALA A 63 7.42 3.73 -15.83
C ALA A 63 7.31 5.11 -15.20
N VAL A 64 8.27 5.49 -14.33
CA VAL A 64 8.31 6.81 -13.67
C VAL A 64 8.44 7.94 -14.70
N VAL A 65 9.34 7.78 -15.69
CA VAL A 65 9.52 8.79 -16.76
C VAL A 65 8.26 8.92 -17.62
N ARG A 66 7.63 7.81 -18.03
CA ARG A 66 6.37 7.84 -18.82
C ARG A 66 5.21 8.43 -18.06
N ALA A 67 5.18 8.23 -16.76
CA ALA A 67 4.18 8.86 -15.90
C ALA A 67 4.40 10.38 -15.73
N GLY A 68 5.53 10.91 -16.21
CA GLY A 68 5.90 12.33 -16.07
C GLY A 68 6.22 12.73 -14.63
N LEU A 69 6.57 11.79 -13.78
CA LEU A 69 6.80 12.03 -12.34
C LEU A 69 8.22 12.50 -12.05
N ALA A 70 9.20 12.05 -12.84
CA ALA A 70 10.58 12.52 -12.78
C ALA A 70 11.29 12.26 -14.11
N ASP A 71 12.12 13.19 -14.54
CA ASP A 71 12.95 13.06 -15.76
C ASP A 71 14.35 12.53 -15.45
N ASP A 72 14.79 12.62 -14.18
CA ASP A 72 16.11 12.27 -13.72
C ASP A 72 16.07 11.41 -12.45
N TYR A 73 17.13 10.67 -12.21
CA TYR A 73 17.28 9.81 -11.03
C TYR A 73 18.74 9.69 -10.61
N GLN A 74 18.94 9.44 -9.33
CA GLN A 74 20.23 9.07 -8.78
C GLN A 74 20.36 7.55 -8.75
N LYS A 75 21.52 7.03 -9.16
CA LYS A 75 21.84 5.62 -9.09
C LYS A 75 22.97 5.41 -8.08
N GLU A 76 22.73 4.53 -7.14
CA GLU A 76 23.74 3.97 -6.25
C GLU A 76 23.93 2.50 -6.56
N ASP A 77 25.17 2.02 -6.61
CA ASP A 77 25.52 0.63 -6.91
C ASP A 77 26.71 0.25 -6.01
N SER A 78 26.48 -0.60 -5.04
CA SER A 78 27.45 -0.93 -4.02
C SER A 78 27.43 -2.44 -3.72
N THR A 79 28.53 -2.93 -3.13
CA THR A 79 28.66 -4.33 -2.72
C THR A 79 29.10 -4.38 -1.27
N SER A 80 28.38 -5.12 -0.44
CA SER A 80 28.67 -5.39 0.96
C SER A 80 28.20 -6.80 1.34
N ASP A 81 28.92 -7.45 2.24
CA ASP A 81 28.53 -8.75 2.82
C ASP A 81 28.17 -9.83 1.79
N GLY A 82 28.86 -9.83 0.65
CA GLY A 82 28.60 -10.80 -0.42
C GLY A 82 27.35 -10.51 -1.26
N MET A 83 26.71 -9.37 -1.07
CA MET A 83 25.53 -8.91 -1.81
C MET A 83 25.84 -7.63 -2.59
N ARG A 84 25.19 -7.47 -3.73
CA ARG A 84 25.17 -6.22 -4.52
C ARG A 84 23.85 -5.53 -4.33
N PHE A 85 23.90 -4.25 -3.99
CA PHE A 85 22.77 -3.37 -3.74
C PHE A 85 22.73 -2.29 -4.82
N VAL A 86 21.64 -2.21 -5.54
CA VAL A 86 21.41 -1.15 -6.53
C VAL A 86 20.16 -0.38 -6.19
N THR A 87 20.28 0.93 -6.05
CA THR A 87 19.17 1.83 -5.72
C THR A 87 18.99 2.88 -6.81
N TYR A 88 17.75 3.08 -7.24
CA TYR A 88 17.33 4.18 -8.09
C TYR A 88 16.42 5.09 -7.27
N THR A 89 16.85 6.34 -7.07
CA THR A 89 16.11 7.37 -6.34
C THR A 89 15.67 8.47 -7.29
N PHE A 90 14.37 8.67 -7.40
CA PHE A 90 13.74 9.72 -8.18
C PHE A 90 13.32 10.85 -7.25
N ASN A 91 14.00 12.00 -7.37
CA ASN A 91 13.81 13.17 -6.52
C ASN A 91 12.90 14.20 -7.21
N GLY A 92 11.69 13.80 -7.56
CA GLY A 92 10.66 14.70 -8.07
C GLY A 92 9.86 15.37 -6.95
N ALA A 93 8.73 16.00 -7.31
CA ALA A 93 7.76 16.48 -6.33
C ALA A 93 7.21 15.35 -5.46
N GLU A 94 7.22 14.15 -5.99
CA GLU A 94 6.81 12.90 -5.33
C GLU A 94 7.97 11.91 -5.41
N PRO A 95 8.72 11.68 -4.33
CA PRO A 95 9.87 10.79 -4.34
C PRO A 95 9.49 9.32 -4.53
N PHE A 96 10.28 8.61 -5.35
CA PHE A 96 10.22 7.16 -5.51
C PHE A 96 11.60 6.57 -5.30
N VAL A 97 11.67 5.44 -4.63
CA VAL A 97 12.91 4.69 -4.49
C VAL A 97 12.66 3.24 -4.90
N PHE A 98 13.45 2.72 -5.83
CA PHE A 98 13.43 1.31 -6.22
C PHE A 98 14.77 0.69 -5.92
N ARG A 99 14.76 -0.52 -5.36
CA ARG A 99 15.99 -1.24 -5.03
C ARG A 99 15.97 -2.64 -5.60
N ALA A 100 17.14 -3.08 -5.99
CA ALA A 100 17.44 -4.46 -6.32
C ALA A 100 18.58 -4.95 -5.44
N VAL A 101 18.45 -6.15 -4.90
CA VAL A 101 19.52 -6.83 -4.18
C VAL A 101 19.78 -8.15 -4.88
N THR A 102 21.07 -8.49 -5.07
CA THR A 102 21.49 -9.73 -5.72
C THR A 102 22.85 -10.18 -5.17
N GLY A 103 23.34 -11.35 -5.56
CA GLY A 103 24.66 -11.81 -5.14
C GLY A 103 25.79 -10.89 -5.68
N ALA A 104 26.84 -10.67 -4.89
CA ALA A 104 27.95 -9.77 -5.24
C ALA A 104 28.64 -10.11 -6.57
N LYS A 105 28.52 -11.35 -7.06
CA LYS A 105 29.09 -11.81 -8.34
C LYS A 105 28.18 -11.54 -9.55
N ASP A 106 26.98 -11.00 -9.34
CA ASP A 106 26.07 -10.66 -10.42
C ASP A 106 26.58 -9.43 -11.17
N THR A 107 26.98 -9.61 -12.42
CA THR A 107 27.55 -8.57 -13.29
C THR A 107 26.54 -8.01 -14.29
N ARG A 108 25.26 -8.38 -14.20
CA ARG A 108 24.21 -7.83 -15.06
C ARG A 108 24.17 -6.30 -14.95
N ASP A 109 23.73 -5.66 -16.03
CA ASP A 109 23.41 -4.24 -15.98
C ASP A 109 22.38 -3.96 -14.88
N ALA A 110 22.49 -2.83 -14.21
CA ALA A 110 21.58 -2.44 -13.14
C ALA A 110 20.11 -2.41 -13.60
N ASP A 111 19.86 -1.93 -14.84
CA ASP A 111 18.51 -1.92 -15.43
C ASP A 111 17.91 -3.32 -15.60
N ALA A 112 18.74 -4.36 -15.66
CA ALA A 112 18.29 -5.76 -15.78
C ALA A 112 18.06 -6.47 -14.44
N LEU A 113 18.37 -5.81 -13.31
CA LEU A 113 18.14 -6.38 -11.99
C LEU A 113 16.68 -6.27 -11.59
N THR A 114 16.16 -7.32 -10.97
CA THR A 114 14.78 -7.38 -10.51
C THR A 114 14.56 -6.51 -9.28
N VAL A 115 13.47 -5.75 -9.26
CA VAL A 115 13.07 -4.94 -8.11
C VAL A 115 12.71 -5.85 -6.94
N THR A 116 13.43 -5.69 -5.83
CA THR A 116 13.18 -6.41 -4.56
C THR A 116 12.49 -5.55 -3.53
N SER A 117 12.57 -4.22 -3.67
CA SER A 117 11.84 -3.30 -2.80
C SER A 117 11.55 -1.97 -3.48
N TYR A 118 10.51 -1.29 -3.02
CA TYR A 118 10.22 0.09 -3.39
C TYR A 118 9.70 0.91 -2.21
N ASP A 119 9.88 2.23 -2.28
CA ASP A 119 9.27 3.22 -1.41
C ASP A 119 8.54 4.26 -2.25
N ILE A 120 7.31 4.58 -1.87
CA ILE A 120 6.45 5.56 -2.51
C ILE A 120 6.08 6.60 -1.46
N MET A 121 6.37 7.88 -1.73
CA MET A 121 6.07 8.99 -0.82
C MET A 121 5.14 10.02 -1.46
N GLY A 122 4.54 9.69 -2.61
CA GLY A 122 3.66 10.58 -3.37
C GLY A 122 2.34 9.93 -3.76
N GLN A 123 1.39 10.76 -4.19
CA GLN A 123 0.01 10.36 -4.49
C GLN A 123 -0.20 9.83 -5.92
N SER A 124 0.79 10.05 -6.83
CA SER A 124 0.68 9.70 -8.25
C SER A 124 0.89 8.22 -8.55
N ALA A 125 1.20 7.43 -7.53
CA ALA A 125 1.31 5.99 -7.63
C ALA A 125 0.30 5.33 -6.68
N ARG A 126 -0.20 4.18 -7.09
CA ARG A 126 -1.06 3.35 -6.25
C ARG A 126 -0.68 1.89 -6.37
N THR A 127 -1.04 1.11 -5.39
CA THR A 127 -1.00 -0.34 -5.51
C THR A 127 -2.12 -0.84 -6.44
N LEU A 128 -2.06 -2.08 -6.88
CA LEU A 128 -3.13 -2.68 -7.69
C LEU A 128 -4.48 -2.68 -6.96
N GLY A 129 -4.47 -2.80 -5.63
CA GLY A 129 -5.65 -2.65 -4.77
C GLY A 129 -6.16 -1.20 -4.65
N GLY A 130 -5.53 -0.25 -5.31
CA GLY A 130 -5.94 1.17 -5.30
C GLY A 130 -5.47 1.96 -4.08
N LEU A 131 -4.57 1.41 -3.27
CA LEU A 131 -4.01 2.06 -2.10
C LEU A 131 -2.95 3.08 -2.53
N CYS A 132 -3.04 4.31 -2.05
CA CYS A 132 -2.08 5.36 -2.36
C CYS A 132 -1.86 6.29 -1.16
N VAL A 133 -0.75 7.02 -1.19
CA VAL A 133 -0.46 8.09 -0.23
C VAL A 133 -1.58 9.13 -0.23
N GLY A 134 -1.92 9.66 0.94
CA GLY A 134 -3.02 10.61 1.14
C GLY A 134 -4.41 9.99 1.34
N LYS A 135 -4.54 8.66 1.26
CA LYS A 135 -5.77 7.94 1.60
C LYS A 135 -5.86 7.63 3.09
N SER A 136 -7.10 7.44 3.59
CA SER A 136 -7.32 6.95 4.95
C SER A 136 -6.91 5.49 5.08
N TYR A 137 -6.20 5.16 6.15
CA TYR A 137 -5.82 3.80 6.50
C TYR A 137 -7.02 2.95 6.94
N GLU A 138 -8.07 3.58 7.51
CA GLU A 138 -9.28 2.87 7.92
C GLU A 138 -9.87 2.00 6.80
N SER A 139 -9.81 2.49 5.55
CA SER A 139 -10.27 1.72 4.38
C SER A 139 -9.42 0.48 4.09
N ILE A 140 -8.15 0.47 4.48
CA ILE A 140 -7.24 -0.69 4.35
C ILE A 140 -7.61 -1.74 5.39
N GLU A 141 -7.78 -1.32 6.65
CA GLU A 141 -8.12 -2.20 7.75
C GLU A 141 -9.51 -2.83 7.58
N GLU A 142 -10.48 -2.07 7.08
CA GLU A 142 -11.80 -2.60 6.71
C GLU A 142 -11.73 -3.65 5.60
N MET A 143 -10.84 -3.47 4.62
CA MET A 143 -10.73 -4.35 3.45
C MET A 143 -9.88 -5.59 3.73
N TYR A 144 -8.77 -5.44 4.44
CA TYR A 144 -7.74 -6.47 4.59
C TYR A 144 -7.60 -7.01 6.02
N GLY A 145 -8.26 -6.37 7.00
CA GLY A 145 -8.14 -6.70 8.43
C GLY A 145 -6.95 -6.02 9.10
N GLU A 146 -6.68 -6.43 10.33
CA GLU A 146 -5.58 -5.90 11.13
C GLU A 146 -4.21 -6.22 10.50
N PRO A 147 -3.22 -5.31 10.60
CA PRO A 147 -1.87 -5.57 10.13
C PRO A 147 -1.21 -6.70 10.93
N SER A 148 -0.27 -7.40 10.32
CA SER A 148 0.53 -8.44 10.98
C SER A 148 1.41 -7.87 12.08
N PHE A 149 1.82 -6.61 11.95
CA PHE A 149 2.63 -5.88 12.90
C PHE A 149 2.39 -4.37 12.78
N SER A 150 2.43 -3.65 13.92
CA SER A 150 2.30 -2.20 13.96
C SER A 150 3.27 -1.60 14.99
N GLU A 151 4.00 -0.55 14.61
CA GLU A 151 4.96 0.16 15.46
C GLU A 151 4.96 1.65 15.14
N THR A 152 4.96 2.50 16.19
CA THR A 152 5.08 3.94 16.01
C THR A 152 6.55 4.36 16.16
N ASN A 153 7.07 5.07 15.17
CA ASN A 153 8.43 5.57 15.14
C ASN A 153 8.60 6.89 15.95
N GLU A 154 9.85 7.37 16.05
CA GLU A 154 10.18 8.60 16.77
C GLU A 154 9.57 9.86 16.12
N ASP A 155 9.24 9.82 14.83
CA ASP A 155 8.64 10.92 14.07
C ASP A 155 7.11 10.97 14.25
N GLY A 156 6.53 10.05 15.03
CA GLY A 156 5.09 9.96 15.28
C GLY A 156 4.30 9.23 14.17
N LEU A 157 4.98 8.67 13.17
CA LEU A 157 4.30 7.85 12.17
C LEU A 157 4.15 6.42 12.67
N THR A 158 2.98 5.83 12.43
CA THR A 158 2.72 4.42 12.73
C THR A 158 2.91 3.59 11.48
N ALA A 159 3.90 2.69 11.50
CA ALA A 159 4.16 1.72 10.44
C ALA A 159 3.25 0.50 10.62
N CYS A 160 2.27 0.32 9.76
CA CYS A 160 1.36 -0.82 9.72
C CYS A 160 1.79 -1.80 8.63
N THR A 161 2.24 -2.99 9.01
CA THR A 161 2.87 -3.97 8.11
C THR A 161 1.97 -5.18 7.89
N TYR A 162 1.75 -5.52 6.63
CA TYR A 162 1.10 -6.74 6.15
C TYR A 162 2.14 -7.70 5.60
N ALA A 163 2.27 -8.88 6.19
CA ALA A 163 3.18 -9.91 5.73
C ALA A 163 2.48 -10.85 4.72
N PHE A 164 3.21 -11.22 3.67
CA PHE A 164 2.77 -12.20 2.68
C PHE A 164 3.48 -13.53 2.92
N ASP A 165 2.89 -14.40 3.72
CA ASP A 165 3.50 -15.64 4.22
C ASP A 165 4.03 -16.57 3.12
N ASP A 166 3.36 -16.58 1.96
CA ASP A 166 3.74 -17.41 0.81
C ASP A 166 4.90 -16.84 -0.02
N LYS A 167 5.32 -15.59 0.24
CA LYS A 167 6.27 -14.84 -0.61
C LYS A 167 7.48 -14.26 0.13
N ALA A 168 7.58 -14.46 1.44
CA ALA A 168 8.61 -13.82 2.26
C ALA A 168 8.76 -12.33 1.90
N ALA A 169 7.65 -11.61 1.94
CA ALA A 169 7.55 -10.21 1.57
C ALA A 169 6.58 -9.47 2.47
N THR A 170 6.72 -8.15 2.54
CA THR A 170 5.86 -7.26 3.32
C THR A 170 5.43 -6.04 2.53
N LEU A 171 4.25 -5.52 2.83
CA LEU A 171 3.79 -4.20 2.44
C LEU A 171 3.49 -3.41 3.71
N THR A 172 4.16 -2.27 3.87
CA THR A 172 4.04 -1.41 5.05
C THR A 172 3.49 -0.05 4.64
N PHE A 173 2.58 0.47 5.45
CA PHE A 173 2.01 1.80 5.33
C PHE A 173 2.46 2.64 6.52
N ASP A 174 3.13 3.76 6.28
CA ASP A 174 3.40 4.76 7.31
C ASP A 174 2.20 5.70 7.39
N ILE A 175 1.64 5.84 8.58
CA ILE A 175 0.36 6.50 8.84
C ILE A 175 0.59 7.60 9.87
N ASP A 176 0.06 8.80 9.63
CA ASP A 176 0.09 9.90 10.60
C ASP A 176 -0.99 9.77 11.67
N ASP A 177 -0.96 10.69 12.64
CA ASP A 177 -1.94 10.76 13.75
C ASP A 177 -3.39 10.97 13.30
N ALA A 178 -3.60 11.45 12.05
CA ALA A 178 -4.93 11.60 11.45
C ALA A 178 -5.39 10.32 10.72
N GLY A 179 -4.61 9.26 10.72
CA GLY A 179 -4.90 8.02 10.03
C GLY A 179 -4.69 8.10 8.51
N ILE A 180 -3.86 9.04 8.04
CA ILE A 180 -3.60 9.22 6.61
C ILE A 180 -2.26 8.60 6.23
N ILE A 181 -2.25 7.84 5.14
CA ILE A 181 -1.05 7.19 4.60
C ILE A 181 -0.07 8.25 4.09
N GLN A 182 1.14 8.26 4.64
CA GLN A 182 2.23 9.17 4.28
C GLN A 182 3.27 8.50 3.36
N ALA A 183 3.47 7.18 3.50
CA ALA A 183 4.34 6.41 2.63
C ALA A 183 3.86 4.96 2.48
N ILE A 184 4.29 4.30 1.41
CA ILE A 184 4.05 2.89 1.15
C ILE A 184 5.39 2.22 0.84
N HIS A 185 5.71 1.14 1.54
CA HIS A 185 6.95 0.40 1.43
C HIS A 185 6.69 -1.06 1.10
N PHE A 186 7.27 -1.53 0.02
CA PHE A 186 7.33 -2.96 -0.27
C PHE A 186 8.74 -3.48 0.00
N ARG A 187 8.86 -4.63 0.64
CA ARG A 187 10.12 -5.35 0.87
C ARG A 187 9.92 -6.83 0.55
N SER A 188 10.88 -7.43 -0.13
CA SER A 188 10.92 -8.89 -0.27
C SER A 188 12.27 -9.42 0.21
N GLU A 189 12.24 -10.52 0.92
CA GLU A 189 13.44 -11.30 1.23
C GLU A 189 13.99 -11.94 -0.06
N ILE A 190 15.30 -12.14 -0.10
CA ILE A 190 16.04 -12.71 -1.23
C ILE A 190 16.32 -14.18 -0.96
#